data_f8370dca9877a970b627bb841c7846b5
#
_entry.id   f8370dca9877a970b627bb841c7846b5
#
_cell.length_a   1.000
_cell.length_b   1.000
_cell.length_c   1.000
_cell.angle_alpha   90.00
_cell.angle_beta   90.00
_cell.angle_gamma   90.00
#
_symmetry.space_group_name_H-M   'P 1'
#
loop_
_entity.id
_entity.type
_entity.pdbx_description
1 polymer ?
#
loop_
_entity_poly.entity_id
_entity_poly.type
_entity_poly.pdbx_seq_one_letter_code
_entity_poly.pdbx_strand_id
1 'polypeptide(L)'
;MDEQIAILREALYALDDETAVATTRALIDAGVDPQRVLQEGLAEAMLEIGRRWNAGDVFLPEVVAAAEIFKRCNEIVEPALIAAGGRTLGHRVLMATVKGDLHDLGKNMVGAMMKTAGFEVHDLGKDVPTDRIVEAVREMEPTIVGLSSLLTTTVPEQRVVIEALEEAGLRGRVKIMVGGAPVTEDWATEIGADGFAPNAPEAVKVALRLAGSERPEV
;
A
#
# COMPACT_ATOMS: atom_id res chain seq x y z
N MET A 1 -6.18 24.89 12.10
CA MET A 1 -5.46 23.88 11.28
C MET A 1 -5.78 22.46 11.76
N ASP A 2 -5.65 22.14 13.02
CA ASP A 2 -6.01 20.82 13.58
C ASP A 2 -7.49 20.48 13.39
N GLU A 3 -8.36 21.49 13.50
CA GLU A 3 -9.79 21.36 13.21
C GLU A 3 -10.07 20.98 11.75
N GLN A 4 -9.33 21.53 10.79
CA GLN A 4 -9.51 21.19 9.37
C GLN A 4 -9.02 19.78 9.05
N ILE A 5 -7.94 19.32 9.70
CA ILE A 5 -7.48 17.93 9.59
C ILE A 5 -8.51 16.96 10.19
N ALA A 6 -9.15 17.34 11.29
CA ALA A 6 -10.24 16.54 11.85
C ALA A 6 -11.46 16.48 10.91
N ILE A 7 -11.82 17.61 10.28
CA ILE A 7 -12.89 17.65 9.26
C ILE A 7 -12.55 16.72 8.08
N LEU A 8 -11.30 16.70 7.63
CA LEU A 8 -10.86 15.82 6.57
C LEU A 8 -11.05 14.34 6.95
N ARG A 9 -10.67 13.96 8.17
CA ARG A 9 -10.89 12.58 8.67
C ARG A 9 -12.36 12.20 8.72
N GLU A 10 -13.18 13.07 9.30
CA GLU A 10 -14.63 12.86 9.39
C GLU A 10 -15.29 12.74 8.00
N ALA A 11 -14.83 13.53 7.03
CA ALA A 11 -15.32 13.43 5.65
C ALA A 11 -15.00 12.05 5.02
N LEU A 12 -13.80 11.49 5.28
CA LEU A 12 -13.47 10.13 4.83
C LEU A 12 -14.35 9.08 5.55
N TYR A 13 -14.58 9.23 6.86
CA TYR A 13 -15.44 8.32 7.62
C TYR A 13 -16.89 8.34 7.14
N ALA A 14 -17.38 9.53 6.78
CA ALA A 14 -18.72 9.73 6.23
C ALA A 14 -18.83 9.39 4.74
N LEU A 15 -17.73 9.05 4.07
CA LEU A 15 -17.65 8.86 2.62
C LEU A 15 -18.10 10.11 1.85
N ASP A 16 -17.87 11.29 2.41
CA ASP A 16 -18.17 12.58 1.81
C ASP A 16 -16.98 13.05 0.95
N ASP A 17 -17.00 12.62 -0.29
CA ASP A 17 -15.97 12.89 -1.29
C ASP A 17 -15.78 14.38 -1.55
N GLU A 18 -16.88 15.14 -1.66
CA GLU A 18 -16.83 16.57 -1.96
C GLU A 18 -16.15 17.35 -0.84
N THR A 19 -16.53 17.11 0.41
CA THR A 19 -15.92 17.74 1.59
C THR A 19 -14.47 17.31 1.76
N ALA A 20 -14.13 16.03 1.56
CA ALA A 20 -12.77 15.53 1.69
C ALA A 20 -11.82 16.20 0.69
N VAL A 21 -12.19 16.24 -0.58
CA VAL A 21 -11.39 16.85 -1.65
C VAL A 21 -11.26 18.37 -1.44
N ALA A 22 -12.35 19.07 -1.13
CA ALA A 22 -12.34 20.50 -0.88
C ALA A 22 -11.45 20.87 0.32
N THR A 23 -11.57 20.13 1.43
CA THR A 23 -10.78 20.34 2.65
C THR A 23 -9.30 20.07 2.39
N THR A 24 -8.96 19.00 1.67
CA THR A 24 -7.58 18.69 1.28
C THR A 24 -6.97 19.83 0.48
N ARG A 25 -7.68 20.33 -0.52
CA ARG A 25 -7.22 21.48 -1.33
C ARG A 25 -7.02 22.72 -0.48
N ALA A 26 -7.97 23.06 0.38
CA ALA A 26 -7.89 24.22 1.26
C ALA A 26 -6.69 24.14 2.23
N LEU A 27 -6.39 22.95 2.76
CA LEU A 27 -5.22 22.73 3.61
C LEU A 27 -3.90 22.96 2.86
N ILE A 28 -3.78 22.43 1.64
CA ILE A 28 -2.59 22.59 0.81
C ILE A 28 -2.42 24.06 0.38
N ASP A 29 -3.50 24.73 -0.07
CA ASP A 29 -3.48 26.13 -0.48
C ASP A 29 -3.16 27.09 0.69
N ALA A 30 -3.54 26.71 1.91
CA ALA A 30 -3.19 27.43 3.13
C ALA A 30 -1.74 27.20 3.60
N GLY A 31 -0.95 26.40 2.87
CA GLY A 31 0.45 26.11 3.19
C GLY A 31 0.64 25.18 4.39
N VAL A 32 -0.36 24.37 4.73
CA VAL A 32 -0.19 23.32 5.73
C VAL A 32 0.79 22.30 5.18
N ASP A 33 1.70 21.81 6.03
CA ASP A 33 2.68 20.79 5.63
C ASP A 33 1.97 19.60 4.97
N PRO A 34 2.24 19.35 3.67
CA PRO A 34 1.60 18.26 2.93
C PRO A 34 1.78 16.88 3.59
N GLN A 35 2.92 16.66 4.25
CA GLN A 35 3.20 15.44 4.98
C GLN A 35 2.24 15.28 6.17
N ARG A 36 1.92 16.37 6.83
CA ARG A 36 0.97 16.39 7.93
C ARG A 36 -0.46 16.11 7.44
N VAL A 37 -0.89 16.74 6.34
CA VAL A 37 -2.21 16.46 5.72
C VAL A 37 -2.33 14.99 5.36
N LEU A 38 -1.27 14.42 4.78
CA LEU A 38 -1.24 13.03 4.39
C LEU A 38 -1.28 12.08 5.59
N GLN A 39 -0.44 12.29 6.60
CA GLN A 39 -0.32 11.39 7.74
C GLN A 39 -1.48 11.52 8.74
N GLU A 40 -1.73 12.74 9.23
CA GLU A 40 -2.73 12.99 10.28
C GLU A 40 -4.16 13.07 9.73
N GLY A 41 -4.33 13.43 8.45
CA GLY A 41 -5.63 13.50 7.79
C GLY A 41 -6.01 12.19 7.12
N LEU A 42 -5.34 11.88 6.02
CA LEU A 42 -5.75 10.80 5.12
C LEU A 42 -5.36 9.41 5.63
N ALA A 43 -4.10 9.22 6.06
CA ALA A 43 -3.61 7.91 6.47
C ALA A 43 -4.25 7.43 7.77
N GLU A 44 -4.38 8.30 8.79
CA GLU A 44 -5.08 7.94 10.03
C GLU A 44 -6.54 7.57 9.77
N ALA A 45 -7.22 8.28 8.84
CA ALA A 45 -8.58 7.93 8.47
C ALA A 45 -8.67 6.53 7.86
N MET A 46 -7.77 6.19 6.92
CA MET A 46 -7.75 4.87 6.31
C MET A 46 -7.38 3.76 7.30
N LEU A 47 -6.49 4.04 8.26
CA LEU A 47 -6.18 3.12 9.36
C LEU A 47 -7.40 2.82 10.23
N GLU A 48 -8.19 3.85 10.55
CA GLU A 48 -9.42 3.68 11.32
C GLU A 48 -10.49 2.91 10.54
N ILE A 49 -10.67 3.20 9.26
CA ILE A 49 -11.57 2.44 8.37
C ILE A 49 -11.13 0.97 8.32
N GLY A 50 -9.84 0.69 8.23
CA GLY A 50 -9.31 -0.67 8.28
C GLY A 50 -9.60 -1.37 9.62
N ARG A 51 -9.50 -0.66 10.74
CA ARG A 51 -9.89 -1.21 12.08
C ARG A 51 -11.38 -1.54 12.15
N ARG A 52 -12.23 -0.64 11.67
CA ARG A 52 -13.70 -0.84 11.62
C ARG A 52 -14.09 -2.00 10.71
N TRP A 53 -13.38 -2.16 9.59
CA TRP A 53 -13.60 -3.32 8.71
C TRP A 53 -13.25 -4.64 9.41
N ASN A 54 -12.09 -4.71 10.08
CA ASN A 54 -11.70 -5.89 10.85
C ASN A 54 -12.68 -6.19 12.02
N ALA A 55 -13.30 -5.16 12.58
CA ALA A 55 -14.33 -5.29 13.61
C ALA A 55 -15.71 -5.69 13.05
N GLY A 56 -15.92 -5.59 11.73
CA GLY A 56 -17.21 -5.84 11.09
C GLY A 56 -18.19 -4.65 11.13
N ASP A 57 -17.69 -3.46 11.49
CA ASP A 57 -18.50 -2.23 11.59
C ASP A 57 -18.70 -1.55 10.23
N VAL A 58 -17.82 -1.82 9.26
CA VAL A 58 -17.93 -1.36 7.87
C VAL A 58 -17.74 -2.54 6.91
N PHE A 59 -18.32 -2.44 5.71
CA PHE A 59 -18.30 -3.50 4.71
C PHE A 59 -17.43 -3.10 3.50
N LEU A 60 -17.11 -4.08 2.67
CA LEU A 60 -16.22 -3.89 1.52
C LEU A 60 -16.59 -2.69 0.62
N PRO A 61 -17.86 -2.42 0.26
CA PRO A 61 -18.21 -1.25 -0.54
C PRO A 61 -17.80 0.08 0.07
N GLU A 62 -17.90 0.21 1.41
CA GLU A 62 -17.52 1.43 2.14
C GLU A 62 -16.00 1.62 2.15
N VAL A 63 -15.26 0.53 2.32
CA VAL A 63 -13.78 0.55 2.24
C VAL A 63 -13.32 0.95 0.85
N VAL A 64 -13.98 0.43 -0.20
CA VAL A 64 -13.68 0.80 -1.60
C VAL A 64 -13.95 2.28 -1.84
N ALA A 65 -15.11 2.78 -1.39
CA ALA A 65 -15.47 4.18 -1.55
C ALA A 65 -14.46 5.10 -0.83
N ALA A 66 -14.07 4.76 0.40
CA ALA A 66 -13.05 5.50 1.14
C ALA A 66 -11.68 5.50 0.43
N ALA A 67 -11.28 4.36 -0.17
CA ALA A 67 -10.03 4.26 -0.92
C ALA A 67 -10.03 5.15 -2.19
N GLU A 68 -11.16 5.26 -2.87
CA GLU A 68 -11.30 6.16 -4.03
C GLU A 68 -11.24 7.63 -3.61
N ILE A 69 -11.88 8.00 -2.48
CA ILE A 69 -11.79 9.35 -1.91
C ILE A 69 -10.34 9.66 -1.52
N PHE A 70 -9.68 8.73 -0.81
CA PHE A 70 -8.26 8.85 -0.45
C PHE A 70 -7.39 9.10 -1.69
N LYS A 71 -7.58 8.34 -2.76
CA LYS A 71 -6.83 8.49 -4.00
C LYS A 71 -6.98 9.89 -4.58
N ARG A 72 -8.20 10.42 -4.66
CA ARG A 72 -8.48 11.77 -5.17
C ARG A 72 -7.84 12.86 -4.29
N CYS A 73 -7.90 12.72 -2.98
CA CYS A 73 -7.23 13.62 -2.06
C CYS A 73 -5.70 13.55 -2.21
N ASN A 74 -5.15 12.33 -2.37
CA ASN A 74 -3.72 12.12 -2.54
C ASN A 74 -3.18 12.73 -3.85
N GLU A 75 -3.95 12.74 -4.94
CA GLU A 75 -3.60 13.43 -6.19
C GLU A 75 -3.38 14.95 -6.01
N ILE A 76 -3.96 15.55 -4.95
CA ILE A 76 -3.76 16.94 -4.57
C ILE A 76 -2.52 17.11 -3.68
N VAL A 77 -2.32 16.16 -2.75
CA VAL A 77 -1.23 16.23 -1.77
C VAL A 77 0.13 15.85 -2.38
N GLU A 78 0.16 14.86 -3.27
CA GLU A 78 1.39 14.31 -3.84
C GLU A 78 2.28 15.36 -4.54
N PRO A 79 1.77 16.25 -5.41
CA PRO A 79 2.56 17.32 -6.01
C PRO A 79 3.13 18.30 -4.98
N ALA A 80 2.36 18.63 -3.95
CA ALA A 80 2.80 19.52 -2.87
C ALA A 80 3.88 18.87 -1.99
N LEU A 81 3.78 17.54 -1.74
CA LEU A 81 4.82 16.76 -1.06
C LEU A 81 6.14 16.79 -1.83
N ILE A 82 6.09 16.56 -3.14
CA ILE A 82 7.28 16.61 -4.02
C ILE A 82 7.90 18.01 -3.98
N ALA A 83 7.08 19.06 -4.08
CA ALA A 83 7.54 20.44 -4.05
C ALA A 83 8.14 20.85 -2.68
N ALA A 84 7.62 20.30 -1.59
CA ALA A 84 8.12 20.55 -0.22
C ALA A 84 9.40 19.75 0.11
N GLY A 85 9.94 18.95 -0.83
CA GLY A 85 11.08 18.06 -0.57
C GLY A 85 10.72 16.91 0.37
N GLY A 86 9.48 16.45 0.28
CA GLY A 86 8.93 15.36 1.12
C GLY A 86 9.85 14.15 1.14
N ARG A 87 10.08 13.59 2.32
CA ARG A 87 10.97 12.43 2.52
C ARG A 87 10.43 11.24 1.74
N THR A 88 11.01 10.99 0.58
CA THR A 88 11.00 9.64 0.05
C THR A 88 11.93 8.81 0.93
N LEU A 89 11.49 7.64 1.35
CA LEU A 89 12.35 6.71 2.08
C LEU A 89 13.53 6.21 1.21
N GLY A 90 13.51 6.53 -0.09
CA GLY A 90 14.46 6.03 -1.07
C GLY A 90 14.31 4.54 -1.38
N HIS A 91 13.24 3.92 -0.90
CA HIS A 91 12.92 2.51 -1.12
C HIS A 91 11.85 2.34 -2.18
N ARG A 92 12.14 1.53 -3.19
CA ARG A 92 11.20 1.16 -4.26
C ARG A 92 10.47 -0.13 -3.89
N VAL A 93 9.15 -0.12 -4.09
CA VAL A 93 8.27 -1.27 -3.91
C VAL A 93 7.66 -1.62 -5.25
N LEU A 94 7.89 -2.84 -5.72
CA LEU A 94 7.23 -3.40 -6.89
C LEU A 94 6.02 -4.21 -6.43
N MET A 95 4.83 -3.94 -6.98
CA MET A 95 3.61 -4.65 -6.62
C MET A 95 3.01 -5.36 -7.82
N ALA A 96 2.49 -6.56 -7.61
CA ALA A 96 1.78 -7.33 -8.62
C ALA A 96 0.69 -8.20 -8.01
N THR A 97 -0.44 -8.33 -8.70
CA THR A 97 -1.34 -9.46 -8.50
C THR A 97 -0.87 -10.59 -9.40
N VAL A 98 -0.64 -11.76 -8.82
CA VAL A 98 -0.03 -12.92 -9.51
C VAL A 98 -0.86 -13.40 -10.70
N LYS A 99 -0.25 -14.16 -11.58
CA LYS A 99 -0.86 -14.73 -12.78
C LYS A 99 -2.15 -15.50 -12.45
N GLY A 100 -3.19 -15.30 -13.28
CA GLY A 100 -4.50 -15.93 -13.15
C GLY A 100 -5.42 -15.24 -12.13
N ASP A 101 -4.94 -14.20 -11.43
CA ASP A 101 -5.75 -13.45 -10.47
C ASP A 101 -6.04 -12.03 -10.97
N LEU A 102 -7.33 -11.67 -11.01
CA LEU A 102 -7.80 -10.36 -11.50
C LEU A 102 -8.16 -9.39 -10.37
N HIS A 103 -8.00 -9.82 -9.10
CA HIS A 103 -8.36 -9.03 -7.94
C HIS A 103 -7.20 -8.14 -7.51
N ASP A 104 -7.37 -6.84 -7.63
CA ASP A 104 -6.31 -5.86 -7.34
C ASP A 104 -6.68 -4.81 -6.28
N LEU A 105 -7.93 -4.81 -5.79
CA LEU A 105 -8.42 -3.80 -4.85
C LEU A 105 -7.56 -3.72 -3.58
N GLY A 106 -7.32 -4.86 -2.91
CA GLY A 106 -6.51 -4.91 -1.70
C GLY A 106 -5.07 -4.46 -1.96
N LYS A 107 -4.48 -4.91 -3.08
CA LYS A 107 -3.15 -4.49 -3.52
C LYS A 107 -3.07 -2.97 -3.76
N ASN A 108 -4.09 -2.40 -4.42
CA ASN A 108 -4.15 -0.97 -4.71
C ASN A 108 -4.24 -0.14 -3.42
N MET A 109 -5.00 -0.60 -2.41
CA MET A 109 -5.04 0.00 -1.08
C MET A 109 -3.67 -0.04 -0.40
N VAL A 110 -3.00 -1.20 -0.42
CA VAL A 110 -1.64 -1.35 0.12
C VAL A 110 -0.69 -0.39 -0.58
N GLY A 111 -0.72 -0.33 -1.91
CA GLY A 111 0.12 0.58 -2.70
C GLY A 111 -0.09 2.05 -2.37
N ALA A 112 -1.35 2.48 -2.23
CA ALA A 112 -1.69 3.84 -1.83
C ALA A 112 -1.13 4.17 -0.44
N MET A 113 -1.31 3.28 0.54
CA MET A 113 -0.80 3.47 1.90
C MET A 113 0.73 3.42 1.97
N MET A 114 1.40 2.59 1.15
CA MET A 114 2.86 2.59 1.05
C MET A 114 3.42 3.88 0.46
N LYS A 115 2.78 4.45 -0.58
CA LYS A 115 3.12 5.79 -1.10
C LYS A 115 3.03 6.85 -0.01
N THR A 116 1.94 6.80 0.79
CA THR A 116 1.73 7.66 1.96
C THR A 116 2.85 7.54 2.99
N ALA A 117 3.36 6.33 3.19
CA ALA A 117 4.47 6.08 4.12
C ALA A 117 5.85 6.53 3.57
N GLY A 118 5.92 6.97 2.31
CA GLY A 118 7.13 7.48 1.67
C GLY A 118 7.86 6.50 0.76
N PHE A 119 7.24 5.37 0.44
CA PHE A 119 7.78 4.43 -0.56
C PHE A 119 7.49 4.91 -2.00
N GLU A 120 8.44 4.67 -2.90
CA GLU A 120 8.20 4.76 -4.34
C GLU A 120 7.55 3.45 -4.80
N VAL A 121 6.25 3.49 -5.14
CA VAL A 121 5.47 2.28 -5.48
C VAL A 121 5.25 2.19 -6.97
N HIS A 122 5.69 1.07 -7.55
CA HIS A 122 5.47 0.68 -8.93
C HIS A 122 4.53 -0.52 -8.97
N ASP A 123 3.39 -0.35 -9.61
CA ASP A 123 2.36 -1.39 -9.71
C ASP A 123 2.31 -1.96 -11.12
N LEU A 124 2.59 -3.26 -11.26
CA LEU A 124 2.50 -3.99 -12.52
C LEU A 124 1.06 -4.35 -12.91
N GLY A 125 0.09 -4.11 -12.01
CA GLY A 125 -1.30 -4.44 -12.25
C GLY A 125 -1.68 -5.85 -11.76
N LYS A 126 -2.56 -6.50 -12.50
CA LYS A 126 -3.15 -7.81 -12.19
C LYS A 126 -2.91 -8.82 -13.30
N ASP A 127 -3.07 -10.11 -12.97
CA ASP A 127 -2.78 -11.24 -13.89
C ASP A 127 -1.37 -11.10 -14.48
N VAL A 128 -0.39 -10.78 -13.62
CA VAL A 128 0.97 -10.48 -14.07
C VAL A 128 1.75 -11.79 -14.24
N PRO A 129 2.25 -12.09 -15.44
CA PRO A 129 3.08 -13.26 -15.67
C PRO A 129 4.36 -13.22 -14.83
N THR A 130 4.82 -14.37 -14.37
CA THR A 130 6.02 -14.51 -13.53
C THR A 130 7.28 -13.93 -14.17
N ASP A 131 7.50 -14.18 -15.46
CA ASP A 131 8.62 -13.64 -16.23
C ASP A 131 8.61 -12.10 -16.25
N ARG A 132 7.43 -11.47 -16.35
CA ARG A 132 7.29 -10.01 -16.30
C ARG A 132 7.67 -9.44 -14.93
N ILE A 133 7.34 -10.15 -13.84
CA ILE A 133 7.76 -9.75 -12.48
C ILE A 133 9.29 -9.85 -12.36
N VAL A 134 9.89 -10.96 -12.81
CA VAL A 134 11.35 -11.16 -12.77
C VAL A 134 12.09 -10.10 -13.59
N GLU A 135 11.58 -9.77 -14.78
CA GLU A 135 12.13 -8.69 -15.62
C GLU A 135 12.07 -7.34 -14.91
N ALA A 136 10.91 -6.99 -14.36
CA ALA A 136 10.73 -5.75 -13.62
C ALA A 136 11.65 -5.64 -12.39
N VAL A 137 11.86 -6.75 -11.67
CA VAL A 137 12.81 -6.78 -10.54
C VAL A 137 14.23 -6.50 -11.04
N ARG A 138 14.62 -7.05 -12.19
CA ARG A 138 15.95 -6.83 -12.76
C ARG A 138 16.17 -5.39 -13.22
N GLU A 139 15.15 -4.78 -13.84
CA GLU A 139 15.22 -3.42 -14.37
C GLU A 139 15.16 -2.36 -13.28
N MET A 140 14.31 -2.57 -12.29
CA MET A 140 13.97 -1.54 -11.30
C MET A 140 14.77 -1.67 -10.01
N GLU A 141 15.36 -2.84 -9.75
CA GLU A 141 16.06 -3.15 -8.50
C GLU A 141 15.27 -2.69 -7.25
N PRO A 142 14.01 -3.17 -7.07
CA PRO A 142 13.19 -2.74 -5.94
C PRO A 142 13.75 -3.26 -4.61
N THR A 143 13.51 -2.53 -3.53
CA THR A 143 13.80 -3.00 -2.17
C THR A 143 12.85 -4.12 -1.78
N ILE A 144 11.56 -3.97 -2.17
CA ILE A 144 10.47 -4.88 -1.80
C ILE A 144 9.68 -5.28 -3.05
N VAL A 145 9.30 -6.56 -3.12
CA VAL A 145 8.31 -7.10 -4.07
C VAL A 145 7.09 -7.54 -3.28
N GLY A 146 5.94 -6.94 -3.54
CA GLY A 146 4.65 -7.29 -2.94
C GLY A 146 3.80 -8.13 -3.91
N LEU A 147 3.46 -9.33 -3.51
CA LEU A 147 2.66 -10.28 -4.30
C LEU A 147 1.28 -10.47 -3.69
N SER A 148 0.24 -10.17 -4.44
CA SER A 148 -1.17 -10.32 -4.04
C SER A 148 -1.83 -11.50 -4.73
N SER A 149 -2.63 -12.28 -3.98
CA SER A 149 -3.49 -13.33 -4.50
C SER A 149 -4.77 -13.45 -3.69
N LEU A 150 -5.93 -13.43 -4.34
CA LEU A 150 -7.23 -13.52 -3.66
C LEU A 150 -7.88 -14.90 -3.78
N LEU A 151 -7.51 -15.72 -4.76
CA LEU A 151 -8.08 -17.03 -4.99
C LEU A 151 -7.15 -18.13 -4.44
N THR A 152 -7.72 -19.14 -3.79
CA THR A 152 -6.95 -20.31 -3.32
C THR A 152 -6.22 -21.03 -4.47
N THR A 153 -6.75 -20.92 -5.69
CA THR A 153 -6.17 -21.50 -6.91
C THR A 153 -4.97 -20.70 -7.44
N THR A 154 -4.83 -19.42 -7.07
CA THR A 154 -3.74 -18.54 -7.52
C THR A 154 -2.68 -18.31 -6.44
N VAL A 155 -2.96 -18.64 -5.17
CA VAL A 155 -1.95 -18.57 -4.08
C VAL A 155 -0.64 -19.28 -4.44
N PRO A 156 -0.63 -20.48 -5.07
CA PRO A 156 0.62 -21.15 -5.44
C PRO A 156 1.52 -20.36 -6.40
N GLU A 157 0.95 -19.43 -7.18
CA GLU A 157 1.74 -18.58 -8.08
C GLU A 157 2.70 -17.64 -7.32
N GLN A 158 2.43 -17.32 -6.05
CA GLN A 158 3.39 -16.58 -5.21
C GLN A 158 4.69 -17.36 -5.04
N ARG A 159 4.61 -18.69 -4.83
CA ARG A 159 5.78 -19.58 -4.77
C ARG A 159 6.52 -19.61 -6.10
N VAL A 160 5.80 -19.75 -7.21
CA VAL A 160 6.38 -19.78 -8.57
C VAL A 160 7.20 -18.52 -8.84
N VAL A 161 6.72 -17.35 -8.39
CA VAL A 161 7.48 -16.09 -8.52
C VAL A 161 8.76 -16.12 -7.69
N ILE A 162 8.72 -16.63 -6.45
CA ILE A 162 9.90 -16.71 -5.58
C ILE A 162 10.94 -17.64 -6.17
N GLU A 163 10.55 -18.83 -6.62
CA GLU A 163 11.41 -19.81 -7.27
C GLU A 163 12.05 -19.23 -8.55
N ALA A 164 11.28 -18.52 -9.37
CA ALA A 164 11.81 -17.87 -10.56
C ALA A 164 12.82 -16.75 -10.25
N LEU A 165 12.62 -16.02 -9.14
CA LEU A 165 13.60 -15.03 -8.66
C LEU A 165 14.87 -15.70 -8.13
N GLU A 166 14.78 -16.90 -7.53
CA GLU A 166 15.93 -17.71 -7.13
C GLU A 166 16.72 -18.20 -8.33
N GLU A 167 16.05 -18.79 -9.32
CA GLU A 167 16.65 -19.24 -10.57
C GLU A 167 17.35 -18.09 -11.33
N ALA A 168 16.78 -16.89 -11.28
CA ALA A 168 17.36 -15.69 -11.87
C ALA A 168 18.50 -15.07 -11.04
N GLY A 169 18.82 -15.60 -9.84
CA GLY A 169 19.83 -15.05 -8.92
C GLY A 169 19.45 -13.69 -8.31
N LEU A 170 18.14 -13.36 -8.27
CA LEU A 170 17.62 -12.09 -7.80
C LEU A 170 17.02 -12.17 -6.37
N ARG A 171 16.67 -13.37 -5.88
CA ARG A 171 15.99 -13.57 -4.60
C ARG A 171 16.70 -12.89 -3.42
N GLY A 172 18.02 -12.96 -3.36
CA GLY A 172 18.81 -12.34 -2.29
C GLY A 172 18.95 -10.82 -2.39
N ARG A 173 18.47 -10.21 -3.47
CA ARG A 173 18.57 -8.75 -3.73
C ARG A 173 17.32 -7.98 -3.32
N VAL A 174 16.21 -8.69 -3.09
CA VAL A 174 14.89 -8.11 -2.80
C VAL A 174 14.27 -8.75 -1.58
N LYS A 175 13.42 -8.01 -0.87
CA LYS A 175 12.52 -8.52 0.14
C LYS A 175 11.18 -8.85 -0.48
N ILE A 176 10.60 -10.00 -0.13
CA ILE A 176 9.32 -10.44 -0.68
C ILE A 176 8.25 -10.42 0.40
N MET A 177 7.19 -9.68 0.12
CA MET A 177 5.97 -9.66 0.92
C MET A 177 4.85 -10.34 0.17
N VAL A 178 4.05 -11.11 0.89
CA VAL A 178 2.84 -11.75 0.34
C VAL A 178 1.61 -11.34 1.12
N GLY A 179 0.47 -11.30 0.43
CA GLY A 179 -0.83 -10.99 1.00
C GLY A 179 -1.96 -11.44 0.09
N GLY A 180 -3.18 -11.29 0.64
CA GLY A 180 -4.43 -11.71 0.02
C GLY A 180 -5.28 -12.53 0.98
N ALA A 181 -6.60 -12.55 0.81
CA ALA A 181 -7.52 -13.13 1.79
C ALA A 181 -7.24 -14.62 2.17
N PRO A 182 -6.85 -15.52 1.24
CA PRO A 182 -6.50 -16.88 1.59
C PRO A 182 -5.05 -17.08 2.02
N VAL A 183 -4.20 -16.03 1.96
CA VAL A 183 -2.78 -16.11 2.32
C VAL A 183 -2.62 -16.07 3.83
N THR A 184 -1.75 -16.91 4.37
CA THR A 184 -1.47 -17.03 5.80
C THR A 184 0.02 -16.81 6.09
N GLU A 185 0.37 -16.57 7.35
CA GLU A 185 1.76 -16.46 7.78
C GLU A 185 2.52 -17.79 7.61
N ASP A 186 1.85 -18.92 7.85
CA ASP A 186 2.41 -20.26 7.63
C ASP A 186 2.76 -20.46 6.15
N TRP A 187 1.87 -20.05 5.24
CA TRP A 187 2.14 -20.09 3.80
C TRP A 187 3.33 -19.21 3.43
N ALA A 188 3.37 -17.97 3.92
CA ALA A 188 4.50 -17.06 3.65
C ALA A 188 5.84 -17.67 4.10
N THR A 189 5.86 -18.28 5.28
CA THR A 189 7.03 -18.99 5.82
C THR A 189 7.41 -20.18 4.94
N GLU A 190 6.42 -21.00 4.54
CA GLU A 190 6.63 -22.21 3.73
C GLU A 190 7.26 -21.89 2.37
N ILE A 191 6.85 -20.78 1.73
CA ILE A 191 7.38 -20.37 0.42
C ILE A 191 8.64 -19.52 0.50
N GLY A 192 9.13 -19.23 1.70
CA GLY A 192 10.33 -18.40 1.90
C GLY A 192 10.13 -16.91 1.63
N ALA A 193 8.93 -16.38 1.82
CA ALA A 193 8.69 -14.94 1.81
C ALA A 193 9.31 -14.26 3.05
N ASP A 194 9.72 -12.98 2.92
CA ASP A 194 10.30 -12.22 4.03
C ASP A 194 9.23 -11.57 4.92
N GLY A 195 7.99 -11.50 4.47
CA GLY A 195 6.89 -10.93 5.24
C GLY A 195 5.52 -11.30 4.72
N PHE A 196 4.55 -11.26 5.63
CA PHE A 196 3.14 -11.44 5.40
C PHE A 196 2.37 -10.28 6.02
N ALA A 197 1.28 -9.86 5.38
CA ALA A 197 0.38 -8.88 5.94
C ALA A 197 -1.08 -9.26 5.64
N PRO A 198 -1.93 -9.36 6.67
CA PRO A 198 -3.35 -9.70 6.51
C PRO A 198 -4.21 -8.55 5.99
N ASN A 199 -3.71 -7.31 6.07
CA ASN A 199 -4.41 -6.10 5.66
C ASN A 199 -3.44 -4.99 5.28
N ALA A 200 -3.96 -3.90 4.72
CA ALA A 200 -3.13 -2.80 4.22
C ALA A 200 -2.36 -2.03 5.32
N PRO A 201 -2.92 -1.72 6.51
CA PRO A 201 -2.15 -1.13 7.60
C PRO A 201 -0.96 -1.97 8.04
N GLU A 202 -1.15 -3.28 8.21
CA GLU A 202 -0.07 -4.18 8.59
C GLU A 202 0.98 -4.33 7.48
N ALA A 203 0.55 -4.27 6.21
CA ALA A 203 1.48 -4.29 5.08
C ALA A 203 2.47 -3.13 5.11
N VAL A 204 2.04 -1.93 5.49
CA VAL A 204 2.92 -0.77 5.64
C VAL A 204 3.94 -1.00 6.77
N LYS A 205 3.50 -1.52 7.92
CA LYS A 205 4.42 -1.82 9.04
C LYS A 205 5.46 -2.86 8.65
N VAL A 206 5.02 -3.94 7.99
CA VAL A 206 5.93 -4.98 7.48
C VAL A 206 6.92 -4.39 6.48
N ALA A 207 6.47 -3.55 5.54
CA ALA A 207 7.34 -2.90 4.56
C ALA A 207 8.39 -2.00 5.22
N LEU A 208 8.01 -1.18 6.20
CA LEU A 208 8.94 -0.33 6.96
C LEU A 208 10.01 -1.16 7.68
N ARG A 209 9.60 -2.27 8.32
CA ARG A 209 10.53 -3.21 8.96
C ARG A 209 11.50 -3.83 7.95
N LEU A 210 11.00 -4.33 6.82
CA LEU A 210 11.82 -4.96 5.78
C LEU A 210 12.80 -3.98 5.12
N ALA A 211 12.41 -2.72 5.01
CA ALA A 211 13.26 -1.63 4.50
C ALA A 211 14.26 -1.10 5.54
N GLY A 212 14.22 -1.56 6.80
CA GLY A 212 15.05 -1.03 7.87
C GLY A 212 14.72 0.41 8.26
N SER A 213 13.48 0.85 8.00
CA SER A 213 13.00 2.23 8.17
C SER A 213 11.99 2.36 9.32
N GLU A 214 11.96 1.42 10.25
CA GLU A 214 11.12 1.52 11.45
C GLU A 214 11.48 2.77 12.25
N ARG A 215 10.46 3.57 12.61
CA ARG A 215 10.63 4.59 13.65
C ARG A 215 10.67 3.88 15.00
N PRO A 216 11.62 4.21 15.90
CA PRO A 216 11.47 3.80 17.27
C PRO A 216 10.14 4.32 17.79
N GLU A 217 9.33 3.44 18.36
CA GLU A 217 8.12 3.85 19.10
C GLU A 217 8.54 4.84 20.18
N VAL A 218 7.97 6.05 20.11
CA VAL A 218 8.12 7.08 21.14
C VAL A 218 7.00 6.92 22.16
#